data_670fdf78af4362ecd781bb57e72bbe12
#
_entry.id   670fdf78af4362ecd781bb57e72bbe12
#
_cell.length_a   1.000
_cell.length_b   1.000
_cell.length_c   1.000
_cell.angle_alpha   90.00
_cell.angle_beta   90.00
_cell.angle_gamma   90.00
#
_symmetry.space_group_name_H-M   'P 1'
#
loop_
_entity.id
_entity.type
_entity.pdbx_description
1 polymer ?
#
loop_
_entity_poly.entity_id
_entity_poly.type
_entity_poly.pdbx_seq_one_letter_code
_entity_poly.pdbx_strand_id
1 'polypeptide(L)'
;FIITSQNSKPCIKGNTQLSVATGINWYLNHYAHVNLTWNNLTTDLSKVTLPVPGGVEKHVCNAPYRYDFNTCTFSYSMAFWTWERWQQEIDWMALHGINMPLQLVGLEEVWRTFLTMEDGNGNRKYGYTDEEAKAFVAGPAFIAWWAMNNLEGWGGTATGSKSGYNNLAGAGGVQDDAWYVRQKRLAKQIVDAQRGLGMQPVLP
;
A
#
# COMPACT_ATOMS: atom_id res chain seq x y z
N PHE A 1 -4.48 22.71 -5.59
CA PHE A 1 -4.02 23.49 -4.43
C PHE A 1 -3.68 24.93 -4.82
N ILE A 2 -3.56 25.77 -3.82
CA ILE A 2 -3.16 27.17 -3.95
C ILE A 2 -2.01 27.41 -2.98
N ILE A 3 -0.94 28.06 -3.46
CA ILE A 3 0.17 28.56 -2.65
C ILE A 3 0.03 30.08 -2.57
N THR A 4 0.11 30.61 -1.38
CA THR A 4 -0.01 32.05 -1.11
C THR A 4 0.72 32.38 0.19
N SER A 5 0.63 33.62 0.62
CA SER A 5 1.12 34.05 1.93
C SER A 5 -0.02 34.54 2.82
N GLN A 6 0.12 34.31 4.12
CA GLN A 6 -0.77 34.84 5.14
C GLN A 6 0.06 35.25 6.38
N ASN A 7 -0.10 36.47 6.84
CA ASN A 7 0.69 36.99 7.98
C ASN A 7 2.20 36.78 7.80
N SER A 8 2.72 37.11 6.61
CA SER A 8 4.13 36.95 6.25
C SER A 8 4.66 35.50 6.39
N LYS A 9 3.80 34.51 6.25
CA LYS A 9 4.15 33.10 6.24
C LYS A 9 3.59 32.42 5.01
N PRO A 10 4.23 31.36 4.50
CA PRO A 10 3.64 30.56 3.43
C PRO A 10 2.33 29.91 3.89
N CYS A 11 1.34 29.91 3.02
CA CYS A 11 0.02 29.36 3.26
C CYS A 11 -0.39 28.49 2.07
N ILE A 12 -0.63 27.21 2.34
CA ILE A 12 -1.09 26.24 1.34
C ILE A 12 -2.55 25.90 1.61
N LYS A 13 -3.38 26.00 0.57
CA LYS A 13 -4.80 25.68 0.62
C LYS A 13 -5.13 24.59 -0.40
N GLY A 14 -5.99 23.68 -0.04
CA GLY A 14 -6.49 22.62 -0.93
C GLY A 14 -7.96 22.32 -0.64
N ASN A 15 -8.62 21.69 -1.61
CA ASN A 15 -10.00 21.23 -1.46
C ASN A 15 -10.11 19.87 -0.76
N THR A 16 -8.98 19.17 -0.59
CA THR A 16 -8.86 17.90 0.12
C THR A 16 -7.56 17.87 0.91
N GLN A 17 -7.44 16.99 1.89
CA GLN A 17 -6.19 16.76 2.60
C GLN A 17 -5.04 16.36 1.65
N LEU A 18 -5.35 15.51 0.66
CA LEU A 18 -4.42 15.12 -0.38
C LEU A 18 -3.90 16.33 -1.17
N SER A 19 -4.79 17.25 -1.56
CA SER A 19 -4.39 18.48 -2.26
C SER A 19 -3.49 19.37 -1.42
N VAL A 20 -3.72 19.45 -0.12
CA VAL A 20 -2.85 20.20 0.81
C VAL A 20 -1.50 19.54 0.91
N ALA A 21 -1.42 18.21 1.10
CA ALA A 21 -0.17 17.47 1.17
C ALA A 21 0.67 17.65 -0.11
N THR A 22 0.03 17.51 -1.28
CA THR A 22 0.68 17.75 -2.57
C THR A 22 1.19 19.20 -2.70
N GLY A 23 0.41 20.16 -2.24
CA GLY A 23 0.80 21.58 -2.24
C GLY A 23 1.99 21.85 -1.31
N ILE A 24 2.06 21.18 -0.17
CA ILE A 24 3.21 21.25 0.76
C ILE A 24 4.46 20.73 0.07
N ASN A 25 4.41 19.56 -0.54
CA ASN A 25 5.55 18.99 -1.25
C ASN A 25 6.00 19.90 -2.42
N TRP A 26 5.05 20.42 -3.19
CA TRP A 26 5.31 21.38 -4.25
C TRP A 26 6.05 22.62 -3.71
N TYR A 27 5.55 23.20 -2.65
CA TYR A 27 6.16 24.37 -2.01
C TYR A 27 7.58 24.05 -1.51
N LEU A 28 7.77 22.94 -0.81
CA LEU A 28 9.09 22.53 -0.33
C LEU A 28 10.09 22.38 -1.46
N ASN A 29 9.68 21.78 -2.56
CA ASN A 29 10.54 21.54 -3.70
C ASN A 29 10.89 22.83 -4.46
N HIS A 30 9.90 23.67 -4.77
CA HIS A 30 10.07 24.82 -5.67
C HIS A 30 10.51 26.09 -4.96
N TYR A 31 10.15 26.27 -3.70
CA TYR A 31 10.47 27.48 -2.93
C TYR A 31 11.59 27.24 -1.94
N ALA A 32 11.54 26.14 -1.21
CA ALA A 32 12.53 25.84 -0.17
C ALA A 32 13.68 24.92 -0.65
N HIS A 33 13.62 24.44 -1.89
CA HIS A 33 14.59 23.53 -2.51
C HIS A 33 14.84 22.25 -1.71
N VAL A 34 13.78 21.76 -1.05
CA VAL A 34 13.76 20.50 -0.32
C VAL A 34 13.03 19.46 -1.14
N ASN A 35 13.71 18.39 -1.47
CA ASN A 35 13.14 17.27 -2.22
C ASN A 35 12.88 16.09 -1.29
N LEU A 36 11.60 15.76 -1.10
CA LEU A 36 11.15 14.58 -0.35
C LEU A 36 11.05 13.40 -1.31
N THR A 37 12.01 12.50 -1.24
CA THR A 37 12.05 11.32 -2.10
C THR A 37 11.50 10.09 -1.39
N TRP A 38 11.22 9.05 -2.14
CA TRP A 38 10.76 7.76 -1.63
C TRP A 38 11.65 7.18 -0.50
N ASN A 39 12.95 7.43 -0.58
CA ASN A 39 13.94 6.97 0.42
C ASN A 39 14.27 8.02 1.49
N ASN A 40 13.73 9.23 1.39
CA ASN A 40 14.04 10.33 2.30
C ASN A 40 12.82 11.22 2.53
N LEU A 41 11.94 10.77 3.43
CA LEU A 41 10.78 11.53 3.88
C LEU A 41 11.02 12.30 5.19
N THR A 42 12.18 12.08 5.83
CA THR A 42 12.50 12.60 7.18
C THR A 42 13.54 13.71 7.14
N THR A 43 13.42 14.63 6.20
CA THR A 43 14.32 15.78 6.14
C THR A 43 14.11 16.69 7.36
N ASP A 44 15.20 17.07 8.02
CA ASP A 44 15.17 18.05 9.11
C ASP A 44 14.88 19.45 8.56
N LEU A 45 13.62 19.85 8.66
CA LEU A 45 13.16 21.16 8.20
C LEU A 45 13.55 22.31 9.13
N SER A 46 14.09 22.05 10.32
CA SER A 46 14.48 23.09 11.29
C SER A 46 15.58 24.02 10.76
N LYS A 47 16.38 23.54 9.80
CA LYS A 47 17.48 24.27 9.16
C LYS A 47 17.10 24.85 7.79
N VAL A 48 15.86 24.67 7.37
CA VAL A 48 15.41 25.09 6.05
C VAL A 48 14.73 26.46 6.17
N THR A 49 15.19 27.40 5.35
CA THR A 49 14.47 28.67 5.18
C THR A 49 13.21 28.41 4.38
N LEU A 50 12.07 28.87 4.89
CA LEU A 50 10.78 28.78 4.22
C LEU A 50 10.44 30.13 3.57
N PRO A 51 10.71 30.34 2.28
CA PRO A 51 10.46 31.61 1.60
C PRO A 51 8.96 31.97 1.58
N VAL A 52 8.67 33.23 1.76
CA VAL A 52 7.29 33.74 1.68
C VAL A 52 6.92 33.92 0.21
N PRO A 53 5.84 33.26 -0.29
CA PRO A 53 5.38 33.46 -1.67
C PRO A 53 5.02 34.91 -1.95
N GLY A 54 5.51 35.45 -3.06
CA GLY A 54 5.28 36.84 -3.47
C GLY A 54 3.92 37.10 -4.10
N GLY A 55 3.10 36.06 -4.30
CA GLY A 55 1.80 36.14 -4.94
C GLY A 55 0.93 34.94 -4.67
N VAL A 56 -0.13 34.81 -5.46
CA VAL A 56 -1.04 33.64 -5.44
C VAL A 56 -0.71 32.74 -6.63
N GLU A 57 -0.39 31.50 -6.35
CA GLU A 57 -0.11 30.47 -7.35
C GLU A 57 -1.15 29.36 -7.23
N LYS A 58 -1.86 29.08 -8.32
CA LYS A 58 -2.91 28.05 -8.36
C LYS A 58 -2.50 26.89 -9.26
N HIS A 59 -2.57 25.68 -8.71
CA HIS A 59 -2.32 24.44 -9.42
C HIS A 59 -3.59 23.61 -9.49
N VAL A 60 -3.89 23.12 -10.69
CA VAL A 60 -5.02 22.23 -10.98
C VAL A 60 -4.48 20.97 -11.60
N CYS A 61 -4.87 19.82 -11.08
CA CYS A 61 -4.56 18.53 -11.70
C CYS A 61 -5.71 18.15 -12.64
N ASN A 62 -5.38 17.93 -13.91
CA ASN A 62 -6.35 17.53 -14.93
C ASN A 62 -6.57 16.01 -15.00
N ALA A 63 -5.73 15.22 -14.32
CA ALA A 63 -5.88 13.77 -14.21
C ALA A 63 -6.77 13.42 -13.02
N PRO A 64 -7.99 12.90 -13.23
CA PRO A 64 -8.89 12.53 -12.13
C PRO A 64 -8.35 11.37 -11.31
N TYR A 65 -7.62 10.45 -11.95
CA TYR A 65 -7.03 9.28 -11.32
C TYR A 65 -5.50 9.32 -11.45
N ARG A 66 -4.84 9.15 -10.32
CA ARG A 66 -3.37 9.06 -10.21
C ARG A 66 -3.07 7.78 -9.46
N TYR A 67 -2.79 6.76 -10.25
CA TYR A 67 -2.65 5.38 -9.81
C TYR A 67 -1.23 5.09 -9.37
N ASP A 68 -1.08 4.26 -8.35
CA ASP A 68 0.21 3.74 -7.92
C ASP A 68 0.12 2.25 -7.59
N PHE A 69 1.27 1.59 -7.71
CA PHE A 69 1.51 0.17 -7.56
C PHE A 69 1.04 -0.69 -8.75
N ASN A 70 1.56 -1.90 -8.75
CA ASN A 70 1.12 -3.01 -9.57
C ASN A 70 1.29 -4.32 -8.78
N THR A 71 0.69 -5.40 -9.26
CA THR A 71 0.73 -6.70 -8.59
C THR A 71 2.13 -7.27 -8.47
N CYS A 72 3.01 -7.00 -9.43
CA CYS A 72 4.38 -7.52 -9.41
C CYS A 72 5.23 -6.88 -8.32
N THR A 73 5.17 -5.56 -8.16
CA THR A 73 5.99 -4.84 -7.16
C THR A 73 5.65 -5.23 -5.73
N PHE A 74 4.41 -5.61 -5.47
CA PHE A 74 4.00 -6.08 -4.15
C PHE A 74 4.88 -7.24 -3.66
N SER A 75 5.11 -8.23 -4.50
CA SER A 75 5.83 -9.44 -4.10
C SER A 75 7.34 -9.27 -3.92
N TYR A 76 7.92 -8.20 -4.43
CA TYR A 76 9.35 -7.96 -4.25
C TYR A 76 9.72 -7.43 -2.87
N SER A 77 8.90 -6.57 -2.29
CA SER A 77 9.20 -5.96 -1.00
C SER A 77 7.97 -5.70 -0.13
N MET A 78 6.87 -5.26 -0.73
CA MET A 78 5.70 -4.75 0.00
C MET A 78 4.97 -5.82 0.81
N ALA A 79 5.03 -7.08 0.38
CA ALA A 79 4.46 -8.22 1.10
C ALA A 79 5.04 -8.39 2.51
N PHE A 80 6.24 -7.84 2.75
CA PHE A 80 6.97 -7.94 4.03
C PHE A 80 6.93 -6.63 4.83
N TRP A 81 6.25 -5.60 4.34
CA TRP A 81 6.22 -4.31 5.02
C TRP A 81 5.36 -4.35 6.27
N THR A 82 5.88 -3.74 7.32
CA THR A 82 5.13 -3.44 8.54
C THR A 82 4.24 -2.21 8.34
N TRP A 83 3.39 -1.92 9.33
CA TRP A 83 2.57 -0.72 9.33
C TRP A 83 3.41 0.57 9.19
N GLU A 84 4.52 0.66 9.90
CA GLU A 84 5.40 1.84 9.88
C GLU A 84 5.96 2.10 8.48
N ARG A 85 6.32 1.03 7.75
CA ARG A 85 6.79 1.19 6.36
C ARG A 85 5.63 1.55 5.43
N TRP A 86 4.45 0.96 5.62
CA TRP A 86 3.27 1.33 4.86
C TRP A 86 2.85 2.77 5.11
N GLN A 87 2.95 3.26 6.34
CA GLN A 87 2.66 4.66 6.66
C GLN A 87 3.56 5.62 5.88
N GLN A 88 4.87 5.33 5.83
CA GLN A 88 5.81 6.13 5.02
C GLN A 88 5.41 6.16 3.54
N GLU A 89 4.99 5.02 3.01
CA GLU A 89 4.53 4.93 1.63
C GLU A 89 3.26 5.74 1.37
N ILE A 90 2.30 5.66 2.27
CA ILE A 90 1.05 6.43 2.19
C ILE A 90 1.34 7.93 2.26
N ASP A 91 2.24 8.34 3.14
CA ASP A 91 2.67 9.75 3.25
C ASP A 91 3.36 10.21 1.97
N TRP A 92 4.23 9.37 1.39
CA TRP A 92 4.87 9.66 0.11
C TRP A 92 3.84 9.80 -1.02
N MET A 93 2.90 8.88 -1.12
CA MET A 93 1.81 8.96 -2.08
C MET A 93 1.00 10.25 -1.93
N ALA A 94 0.68 10.65 -0.70
CA ALA A 94 -0.06 11.87 -0.43
C ALA A 94 0.72 13.12 -0.88
N LEU A 95 2.00 13.18 -0.58
CA LEU A 95 2.89 14.26 -1.00
C LEU A 95 3.02 14.36 -2.52
N HIS A 96 2.90 13.25 -3.24
CA HIS A 96 2.99 13.20 -4.70
C HIS A 96 1.62 13.21 -5.41
N GLY A 97 0.53 13.35 -4.65
CA GLY A 97 -0.81 13.51 -5.19
C GLY A 97 -1.45 12.22 -5.72
N ILE A 98 -0.92 11.07 -5.36
CA ILE A 98 -1.52 9.77 -5.69
C ILE A 98 -2.86 9.64 -4.98
N ASN A 99 -3.92 9.33 -5.71
CA ASN A 99 -5.27 9.21 -5.13
C ASN A 99 -5.92 7.86 -5.36
N MET A 100 -5.26 6.95 -6.07
CA MET A 100 -5.82 5.64 -6.42
C MET A 100 -4.75 4.54 -6.29
N PRO A 101 -4.33 4.21 -5.05
CA PRO A 101 -3.37 3.15 -4.82
C PRO A 101 -4.00 1.77 -4.98
N LEU A 102 -3.27 0.82 -5.55
CA LEU A 102 -3.66 -0.59 -5.58
C LEU A 102 -3.44 -1.21 -4.19
N GLN A 103 -4.49 -1.83 -3.65
CA GLN A 103 -4.46 -2.47 -2.35
C GLN A 103 -4.38 -3.99 -2.50
N LEU A 104 -3.26 -4.56 -2.10
CA LEU A 104 -2.97 -6.00 -2.23
C LEU A 104 -2.85 -6.72 -0.89
N VAL A 105 -2.54 -5.99 0.19
CA VAL A 105 -2.35 -6.59 1.53
C VAL A 105 -3.65 -7.24 1.99
N GLY A 106 -3.55 -8.48 2.46
CA GLY A 106 -4.67 -9.23 3.03
C GLY A 106 -5.54 -9.97 2.01
N LEU A 107 -5.20 -9.95 0.72
CA LEU A 107 -5.94 -10.69 -0.30
C LEU A 107 -5.89 -12.21 -0.07
N GLU A 108 -4.85 -12.72 0.55
CA GLU A 108 -4.75 -14.13 0.93
C GLU A 108 -5.87 -14.54 1.89
N GLU A 109 -6.23 -13.67 2.84
CA GLU A 109 -7.37 -13.92 3.73
C GLU A 109 -8.71 -13.81 3.00
N VAL A 110 -8.82 -12.94 2.02
CA VAL A 110 -10.01 -12.86 1.16
C VAL A 110 -10.19 -14.17 0.39
N TRP A 111 -9.13 -14.66 -0.25
CA TRP A 111 -9.16 -15.94 -0.96
C TRP A 111 -9.42 -17.12 -0.04
N ARG A 112 -8.75 -17.19 1.11
CA ARG A 112 -9.00 -18.21 2.12
C ARG A 112 -10.47 -18.23 2.52
N THR A 113 -11.01 -17.08 2.88
CA THR A 113 -12.43 -16.94 3.27
C THR A 113 -13.36 -17.36 2.14
N PHE A 114 -13.07 -16.95 0.91
CA PHE A 114 -13.89 -17.31 -0.26
C PHE A 114 -13.86 -18.82 -0.52
N LEU A 115 -12.70 -19.43 -0.55
CA LEU A 115 -12.54 -20.86 -0.85
C LEU A 115 -13.18 -21.77 0.22
N THR A 116 -13.18 -21.31 1.49
CA THR A 116 -13.73 -22.06 2.62
C THR A 116 -15.18 -21.69 2.96
N MET A 117 -15.84 -20.84 2.14
CA MET A 117 -17.23 -20.45 2.37
C MET A 117 -18.13 -21.67 2.51
N GLU A 118 -19.05 -21.58 3.44
CA GLU A 118 -20.13 -22.54 3.61
C GLU A 118 -21.42 -22.04 2.94
N ASP A 119 -22.24 -22.97 2.49
CA ASP A 119 -23.60 -22.68 2.07
C ASP A 119 -24.55 -22.55 3.28
N GLY A 120 -25.82 -22.23 3.03
CA GLY A 120 -26.82 -22.10 4.11
C GLY A 120 -27.11 -23.39 4.88
N ASN A 121 -26.57 -24.54 4.47
CA ASN A 121 -26.73 -25.85 5.11
C ASN A 121 -25.44 -26.30 5.83
N GLY A 122 -24.41 -25.45 5.88
CA GLY A 122 -23.14 -25.78 6.49
C GLY A 122 -22.21 -26.64 5.62
N ASN A 123 -22.53 -26.84 4.34
CA ASN A 123 -21.61 -27.52 3.42
C ASN A 123 -20.64 -26.53 2.79
N ARG A 124 -19.42 -26.95 2.55
CA ARG A 124 -18.43 -26.13 1.86
C ARG A 124 -18.84 -25.87 0.43
N LYS A 125 -19.08 -24.63 0.08
CA LYS A 125 -19.57 -24.20 -1.22
C LYS A 125 -18.64 -24.57 -2.38
N TYR A 126 -17.34 -24.51 -2.13
CA TYR A 126 -16.29 -24.79 -3.13
C TYR A 126 -15.48 -26.06 -2.80
N GLY A 127 -15.79 -26.74 -1.73
CA GLY A 127 -15.17 -28.03 -1.36
C GLY A 127 -13.79 -27.95 -0.71
N TYR A 128 -13.22 -26.76 -0.54
CA TYR A 128 -11.89 -26.61 0.06
C TYR A 128 -11.93 -26.69 1.59
N THR A 129 -10.99 -27.44 2.16
CA THR A 129 -10.64 -27.36 3.58
C THR A 129 -9.85 -26.08 3.85
N ASP A 130 -9.71 -25.71 5.13
CA ASP A 130 -8.88 -24.56 5.50
C ASP A 130 -7.40 -24.79 5.15
N GLU A 131 -6.91 -26.01 5.32
CA GLU A 131 -5.54 -26.41 4.97
C GLU A 131 -5.29 -26.33 3.46
N GLU A 132 -6.25 -26.79 2.65
CA GLU A 132 -6.16 -26.71 1.19
C GLU A 132 -6.21 -25.26 0.71
N ALA A 133 -7.08 -24.42 1.29
CA ALA A 133 -7.15 -23.01 0.98
C ALA A 133 -5.85 -22.27 1.35
N LYS A 134 -5.29 -22.55 2.53
CA LYS A 134 -3.99 -22.01 2.95
C LYS A 134 -2.85 -22.47 2.06
N ALA A 135 -2.85 -23.73 1.64
CA ALA A 135 -1.85 -24.26 0.71
C ALA A 135 -1.96 -23.59 -0.66
N PHE A 136 -3.17 -23.33 -1.12
CA PHE A 136 -3.43 -22.64 -2.39
C PHE A 136 -2.93 -21.20 -2.40
N VAL A 137 -3.19 -20.46 -1.33
CA VAL A 137 -2.76 -19.06 -1.20
C VAL A 137 -1.41 -18.90 -0.50
N ALA A 138 -0.60 -19.95 -0.50
CA ALA A 138 0.61 -20.03 0.29
C ALA A 138 1.51 -18.82 0.19
N GLY A 139 1.50 -18.05 1.25
CA GLY A 139 2.44 -16.97 1.52
C GLY A 139 2.13 -15.61 0.89
N PRO A 140 2.89 -14.59 1.30
CA PRO A 140 2.62 -13.19 0.97
C PRO A 140 2.84 -12.84 -0.49
N ALA A 141 3.53 -13.68 -1.26
CA ALA A 141 3.83 -13.42 -2.67
C ALA A 141 2.76 -13.96 -3.63
N PHE A 142 1.72 -14.63 -3.13
CA PHE A 142 0.69 -15.30 -3.93
C PHE A 142 0.11 -14.43 -5.06
N ILE A 143 -0.28 -13.22 -4.74
CA ILE A 143 -1.02 -12.35 -5.66
C ILE A 143 -0.24 -12.05 -6.94
N ALA A 144 1.07 -11.79 -6.84
CA ALA A 144 1.85 -11.41 -7.99
C ALA A 144 2.38 -12.58 -8.81
N TRP A 145 2.70 -13.67 -8.15
CA TRP A 145 3.55 -14.70 -8.75
C TRP A 145 2.85 -16.04 -8.97
N TRP A 146 1.65 -16.21 -8.45
CA TRP A 146 0.91 -17.44 -8.58
C TRP A 146 0.77 -17.91 -10.04
N ALA A 147 0.33 -17.02 -10.92
CA ALA A 147 0.16 -17.33 -12.34
C ALA A 147 1.49 -17.64 -13.06
N MET A 148 2.62 -17.23 -12.49
CA MET A 148 3.95 -17.52 -12.99
C MET A 148 4.58 -18.75 -12.34
N ASN A 149 3.83 -19.45 -11.51
CA ASN A 149 4.27 -20.65 -10.80
C ASN A 149 5.50 -20.44 -9.90
N ASN A 150 5.69 -19.22 -9.40
CA ASN A 150 6.82 -18.84 -8.55
C ASN A 150 6.50 -18.86 -7.06
N LEU A 151 5.25 -18.94 -6.71
CA LEU A 151 4.77 -18.67 -5.37
C LEU A 151 5.14 -19.69 -4.34
N GLU A 152 5.15 -20.93 -4.74
CA GLU A 152 5.55 -22.01 -3.84
C GLU A 152 6.99 -21.84 -3.36
N GLY A 153 7.80 -21.02 -4.03
CA GLY A 153 9.15 -20.71 -3.63
C GLY A 153 9.28 -19.52 -2.68
N TRP A 154 8.40 -18.53 -2.78
CA TRP A 154 8.52 -17.27 -2.03
C TRP A 154 7.74 -17.25 -0.73
N GLY A 155 6.53 -17.68 -0.80
CA GLY A 155 5.68 -17.80 0.36
C GLY A 155 5.34 -19.25 0.69
N GLY A 156 5.93 -20.15 -0.06
CA GLY A 156 5.49 -21.49 -0.27
C GLY A 156 5.38 -22.38 0.95
N THR A 157 4.72 -23.49 0.75
CA THR A 157 4.58 -24.54 1.73
C THR A 157 5.94 -25.11 2.10
N ALA A 158 6.32 -25.01 3.35
CA ALA A 158 7.56 -25.60 3.84
C ALA A 158 7.57 -27.12 3.76
N THR A 159 6.42 -27.74 3.61
CA THR A 159 6.30 -29.20 3.64
C THR A 159 5.24 -29.67 2.66
N GLY A 160 5.65 -30.55 1.75
CA GLY A 160 4.74 -31.38 0.99
C GLY A 160 4.29 -30.87 -0.37
N SER A 161 4.67 -29.69 -0.78
CA SER A 161 4.46 -29.30 -2.17
C SER A 161 5.34 -30.16 -3.08
N LYS A 162 4.73 -30.70 -4.11
CA LYS A 162 5.43 -31.53 -5.12
C LYS A 162 6.08 -30.66 -6.21
N SER A 163 6.04 -29.34 -6.07
CA SER A 163 6.66 -28.46 -7.04
C SER A 163 8.16 -28.33 -6.80
N GLY A 164 8.93 -28.22 -7.87
CA GLY A 164 10.37 -28.13 -7.82
C GLY A 164 10.94 -26.84 -7.18
N TYR A 165 10.09 -25.95 -6.70
CA TYR A 165 10.47 -24.67 -6.09
C TYR A 165 10.60 -24.73 -4.56
N ASN A 166 10.41 -25.89 -3.96
CA ASN A 166 10.52 -26.09 -2.50
C ASN A 166 11.91 -25.81 -1.91
N ASN A 167 12.90 -25.55 -2.73
CA ASN A 167 14.27 -25.32 -2.28
C ASN A 167 14.54 -23.91 -1.73
N LEU A 168 13.57 -23.02 -1.81
CA LEU A 168 13.59 -21.72 -1.12
C LEU A 168 12.99 -21.85 0.29
N ALA A 169 13.12 -23.03 0.87
CA ALA A 169 12.70 -23.35 2.23
C ALA A 169 13.23 -22.30 3.20
N GLY A 170 12.32 -21.59 3.83
CA GLY A 170 12.63 -20.58 4.84
C GLY A 170 12.03 -19.20 4.56
N ALA A 171 11.64 -18.89 3.34
CA ALA A 171 11.04 -17.59 3.02
C ALA A 171 9.52 -17.55 3.21
N GLY A 172 8.86 -18.67 3.40
CA GLY A 172 7.43 -18.73 3.66
C GLY A 172 6.90 -20.14 3.43
N GLY A 173 6.22 -20.67 4.39
CA GLY A 173 5.40 -21.85 4.29
C GLY A 173 3.93 -21.50 4.30
N VAL A 174 3.06 -22.47 4.48
CA VAL A 174 1.68 -22.22 4.86
C VAL A 174 1.70 -21.39 6.14
N GLN A 175 1.12 -20.22 6.09
CA GLN A 175 1.10 -19.32 7.22
C GLN A 175 0.11 -19.79 8.29
N ASP A 176 0.42 -19.50 9.54
CA ASP A 176 -0.48 -19.76 10.65
C ASP A 176 -1.71 -18.80 10.64
N ASP A 177 -2.73 -19.15 11.40
CA ASP A 177 -3.93 -18.30 11.51
C ASP A 177 -3.62 -16.90 12.01
N ALA A 178 -2.64 -16.76 12.90
CA ALA A 178 -2.24 -15.49 13.43
C ALA A 178 -1.66 -14.58 12.35
N TRP A 179 -1.00 -15.12 11.33
CA TRP A 179 -0.52 -14.36 10.18
C TRP A 179 -1.69 -13.77 9.38
N TYR A 180 -2.71 -14.57 9.05
CA TYR A 180 -3.89 -14.09 8.33
C TYR A 180 -4.63 -12.99 9.09
N VAL A 181 -4.77 -13.14 10.40
CA VAL A 181 -5.38 -12.12 11.27
C VAL A 181 -4.55 -10.82 11.24
N ARG A 182 -3.21 -10.92 11.30
CA ARG A 182 -2.32 -9.76 11.21
C ARG A 182 -2.44 -9.06 9.86
N GLN A 183 -2.46 -9.81 8.75
CA GLN A 183 -2.59 -9.23 7.41
C GLN A 183 -3.94 -8.54 7.20
N LYS A 184 -5.02 -9.12 7.65
CA LYS A 184 -6.35 -8.49 7.65
C LYS A 184 -6.37 -7.17 8.46
N ARG A 185 -5.74 -7.17 9.62
CA ARG A 185 -5.60 -5.97 10.45
C ARG A 185 -4.75 -4.90 9.75
N LEU A 186 -3.63 -5.28 9.19
CA LEU A 186 -2.75 -4.39 8.43
C LEU A 186 -3.48 -3.80 7.21
N ALA A 187 -4.19 -4.62 6.44
CA ALA A 187 -5.00 -4.18 5.31
C ALA A 187 -6.01 -3.10 5.72
N LYS A 188 -6.69 -3.34 6.84
CA LYS A 188 -7.64 -2.35 7.38
C LYS A 188 -6.95 -1.04 7.76
N GLN A 189 -5.81 -1.08 8.43
CA GLN A 189 -5.05 0.11 8.80
C GLN A 189 -4.63 0.92 7.56
N ILE A 190 -4.15 0.24 6.51
CA ILE A 190 -3.75 0.86 5.24
C ILE A 190 -4.94 1.55 4.58
N VAL A 191 -6.05 0.84 4.42
CA VAL A 191 -7.27 1.37 3.77
C VAL A 191 -7.84 2.55 4.55
N ASP A 192 -7.89 2.46 5.87
CA ASP A 192 -8.39 3.55 6.72
C ASP A 192 -7.52 4.81 6.60
N ALA A 193 -6.19 4.67 6.59
CA ALA A 193 -5.27 5.78 6.42
C ALA A 193 -5.38 6.41 5.02
N GLN A 194 -5.42 5.60 3.97
CA GLN A 194 -5.59 6.07 2.60
C GLN A 194 -6.91 6.84 2.43
N ARG A 195 -8.02 6.29 2.93
CA ARG A 195 -9.33 6.96 2.90
C ARG A 195 -9.35 8.23 3.74
N GLY A 196 -8.68 8.24 4.88
CA GLY A 196 -8.52 9.43 5.73
C GLY A 196 -7.86 10.60 4.99
N LEU A 197 -6.96 10.32 4.05
CA LEU A 197 -6.33 11.32 3.18
C LEU A 197 -7.14 11.66 1.93
N GLY A 198 -8.28 10.98 1.70
CA GLY A 198 -9.12 11.18 0.52
C GLY A 198 -8.67 10.36 -0.70
N MET A 199 -7.85 9.33 -0.51
CA MET A 199 -7.53 8.37 -1.55
C MET A 199 -8.65 7.34 -1.73
N GLN A 200 -8.72 6.74 -2.92
CA GLN A 200 -9.64 5.67 -3.28
C GLN A 200 -8.84 4.38 -3.53
N PRO A 201 -8.54 3.57 -2.51
CA PRO A 201 -7.84 2.32 -2.71
C PRO A 201 -8.63 1.39 -3.62
N VAL A 202 -7.93 0.78 -4.56
CA VAL A 202 -8.50 -0.14 -5.56
C VAL A 202 -8.11 -1.56 -5.17
N LEU A 203 -9.09 -2.45 -5.17
CA LEU A 203 -8.87 -3.89 -5.05
C LEU A 203 -8.70 -4.48 -6.45
N PRO A 204 -7.79 -5.43 -6.65
CA PRO A 204 -7.61 -6.12 -7.93
C PRO A 204 -8.78 -7.04 -8.26
#